data_91d85428ca8e40d5433097df0d4bfb7f
#
_entry.id   91d85428ca8e40d5433097df0d4bfb7f
#
_cell.length_a   1.000
_cell.length_b   1.000
_cell.length_c   1.000
_cell.angle_alpha   90.00
_cell.angle_beta   90.00
_cell.angle_gamma   90.00
#
_symmetry.space_group_name_H-M   'P 1'
#
loop_
_entity.id
_entity.type
_entity.pdbx_description
1 polymer ?
#
loop_
_entity_poly.entity_id
_entity_poly.type
_entity_poly.pdbx_seq_one_letter_code
_entity_poly.pdbx_strand_id
1 'polypeptide(L)'
;IKPRSKKTNEEKNKRIKENAEVFTPSWVCNSQNNLVDDAWFGRKNVFNKFDKDSWETIEDKITFPENKSWQDYINSTRLEISCGEAPYLVSRYDSVTGKTIKIRDRIGLLDRKLRIVSENIDDESEWVEWSIKAMKSVYGYDWQGDNVLIARENLLYTFIDYYKDKFIKKPELELVEK
;
A
#
# COMPACT_ATOMS: atom_id res chain seq x y z
N ILE A 1 20.04 -2.44 8.52
CA ILE A 1 18.82 -1.65 8.42
C ILE A 1 17.67 -2.53 8.91
N LYS A 2 16.75 -1.96 9.69
CA LYS A 2 15.59 -2.67 10.25
C LYS A 2 14.39 -1.73 10.34
N PRO A 3 13.15 -2.23 10.15
CA PRO A 3 11.93 -1.45 10.30
C PRO A 3 11.82 -0.79 11.69
N ARG A 4 11.11 0.34 11.77
CA ARG A 4 10.92 1.06 13.03
C ARG A 4 10.34 0.18 14.14
N SER A 5 9.38 -0.67 13.81
CA SER A 5 8.78 -1.60 14.78
C SER A 5 9.80 -2.53 15.45
N LYS A 6 10.94 -2.79 14.81
CA LYS A 6 12.05 -3.62 15.31
C LYS A 6 13.15 -2.82 16.02
N LYS A 7 13.10 -1.47 16.00
CA LYS A 7 14.06 -0.60 16.69
C LYS A 7 13.74 -0.55 18.19
N THR A 8 14.78 -0.38 19.03
CA THR A 8 14.60 -0.16 20.47
C THR A 8 13.95 1.18 20.77
N ASN A 9 13.43 1.37 21.99
CA ASN A 9 12.85 2.66 22.37
C ASN A 9 13.91 3.79 22.38
N GLU A 10 15.15 3.47 22.72
CA GLU A 10 16.27 4.42 22.67
C GLU A 10 16.59 4.85 21.24
N GLU A 11 16.69 3.89 20.29
CA GLU A 11 16.85 4.19 18.86
C GLU A 11 15.69 5.03 18.31
N LYS A 12 14.44 4.69 18.68
CA LYS A 12 13.25 5.46 18.28
C LYS A 12 13.29 6.89 18.79
N ASN A 13 13.60 7.08 20.07
CA ASN A 13 13.68 8.41 20.70
C ASN A 13 14.80 9.26 20.11
N LYS A 14 15.95 8.66 19.80
CA LYS A 14 17.04 9.35 19.12
C LYS A 14 16.59 9.86 17.75
N ARG A 15 15.97 9.01 16.93
CA ARG A 15 15.49 9.38 15.60
C ARG A 15 14.37 10.42 15.62
N ILE A 16 13.49 10.41 16.63
CA ILE A 16 12.50 11.48 16.82
C ILE A 16 13.19 12.82 17.07
N LYS A 17 14.21 12.86 17.92
CA LYS A 17 14.92 14.10 18.27
C LYS A 17 15.80 14.61 17.14
N GLU A 18 16.52 13.73 16.46
CA GLU A 18 17.51 14.11 15.44
C GLU A 18 16.91 14.28 14.04
N ASN A 19 15.90 13.49 13.70
CA ASN A 19 15.35 13.37 12.35
C ASN A 19 13.86 13.71 12.24
N ALA A 20 13.21 14.11 13.36
CA ALA A 20 11.76 14.30 13.44
C ALA A 20 10.94 13.10 12.93
N GLU A 21 11.49 11.88 13.08
CA GLU A 21 10.88 10.64 12.55
C GLU A 21 9.67 10.22 13.38
N VAL A 22 8.49 10.52 12.87
CA VAL A 22 7.20 10.12 13.47
C VAL A 22 6.47 9.20 12.49
N PHE A 23 6.03 8.03 12.96
CA PHE A 23 5.30 7.07 12.13
C PHE A 23 3.82 7.11 12.44
N THR A 24 3.03 7.00 11.40
CA THR A 24 1.57 7.10 11.45
C THR A 24 0.95 5.71 11.59
N PRO A 25 0.05 5.49 12.57
CA PRO A 25 -0.68 4.22 12.68
C PRO A 25 -1.52 3.91 11.43
N SER A 26 -1.67 2.64 11.12
CA SER A 26 -2.39 2.20 9.91
C SER A 26 -3.83 2.69 9.86
N TRP A 27 -4.53 2.84 11.00
CA TRP A 27 -5.88 3.37 11.02
C TRP A 27 -5.95 4.84 10.56
N VAL A 28 -4.94 5.67 10.89
CA VAL A 28 -4.85 7.06 10.40
C VAL A 28 -4.57 7.05 8.89
N CYS A 29 -3.60 6.23 8.44
CA CYS A 29 -3.31 6.09 7.00
C CYS A 29 -4.58 5.67 6.23
N ASN A 30 -5.34 4.70 6.76
CA ASN A 30 -6.60 4.26 6.18
C ASN A 30 -7.62 5.39 6.06
N SER A 31 -7.83 6.13 7.15
CA SER A 31 -8.79 7.25 7.16
C SER A 31 -8.47 8.28 6.07
N GLN A 32 -7.19 8.64 5.92
CA GLN A 32 -6.75 9.61 4.92
C GLN A 32 -6.80 9.03 3.50
N ASN A 33 -6.39 7.78 3.29
CA ASN A 33 -6.52 7.10 2.00
C ASN A 33 -7.99 6.99 1.56
N ASN A 34 -8.92 6.77 2.51
CA ASN A 34 -10.36 6.78 2.20
C ASN A 34 -10.81 8.15 1.67
N LEU A 35 -10.33 9.27 2.24
CA LEU A 35 -10.68 10.60 1.71
C LEU A 35 -10.21 10.80 0.26
N VAL A 36 -9.02 10.31 -0.08
CA VAL A 36 -8.50 10.36 -1.45
C VAL A 36 -9.37 9.56 -2.42
N ASP A 37 -9.75 8.35 -2.01
CA ASP A 37 -10.57 7.48 -2.85
C ASP A 37 -12.04 7.91 -2.89
N ASP A 38 -12.61 8.38 -1.79
CA ASP A 38 -13.95 8.95 -1.76
C ASP A 38 -14.08 10.11 -2.79
N ALA A 39 -13.07 10.97 -2.86
CA ALA A 39 -13.01 12.04 -3.85
C ALA A 39 -12.87 11.51 -5.29
N TRP A 40 -12.07 10.46 -5.50
CA TRP A 40 -11.87 9.86 -6.83
C TRP A 40 -13.14 9.14 -7.33
N PHE A 41 -13.78 8.34 -6.45
CA PHE A 41 -14.98 7.56 -6.77
C PHE A 41 -16.28 8.37 -6.71
N GLY A 42 -16.29 9.54 -6.07
CA GLY A 42 -17.50 10.33 -5.82
C GLY A 42 -18.46 9.66 -4.80
N ARG A 43 -18.00 8.70 -4.04
CA ARG A 43 -18.78 8.00 -3.00
C ARG A 43 -17.89 7.51 -1.85
N LYS A 44 -18.51 7.29 -0.68
CA LYS A 44 -17.81 6.81 0.52
C LYS A 44 -17.78 5.28 0.61
N ASN A 45 -16.89 4.79 1.48
CA ASN A 45 -16.79 3.37 1.82
C ASN A 45 -16.54 2.49 0.59
N VAL A 46 -15.57 2.83 -0.24
CA VAL A 46 -15.24 2.06 -1.45
C VAL A 46 -14.54 0.75 -1.10
N PHE A 47 -13.46 0.81 -0.31
CA PHE A 47 -12.63 -0.35 0.04
C PHE A 47 -12.94 -0.91 1.43
N ASN A 48 -13.36 -0.05 2.35
CA ASN A 48 -13.67 -0.43 3.72
C ASN A 48 -14.59 0.59 4.38
N LYS A 49 -15.21 0.17 5.49
CA LYS A 49 -15.92 1.05 6.41
C LYS A 49 -14.98 1.34 7.58
N PHE A 50 -14.68 2.60 7.79
CA PHE A 50 -13.81 3.07 8.86
C PHE A 50 -14.63 3.35 10.13
N ASP A 51 -14.19 2.82 11.27
CA ASP A 51 -14.77 3.10 12.57
C ASP A 51 -13.66 3.36 13.60
N LYS A 52 -13.54 4.60 14.05
CA LYS A 52 -12.56 5.11 15.03
C LYS A 52 -11.11 4.75 14.66
N ASP A 53 -10.58 3.66 15.22
CA ASP A 53 -9.20 3.19 15.07
C ASP A 53 -9.11 1.82 14.35
N SER A 54 -10.20 1.40 13.72
CA SER A 54 -10.35 0.14 13.02
C SER A 54 -11.07 0.30 11.69
N TRP A 55 -11.15 -0.75 10.91
CA TRP A 55 -11.91 -0.79 9.66
C TRP A 55 -12.43 -2.20 9.37
N GLU A 56 -13.55 -2.26 8.66
CA GLU A 56 -14.13 -3.46 8.10
C GLU A 56 -13.98 -3.43 6.58
N THR A 57 -13.30 -4.43 6.02
CA THR A 57 -13.05 -4.52 4.57
C THR A 57 -14.36 -4.85 3.83
N ILE A 58 -14.62 -4.14 2.73
CA ILE A 58 -15.70 -4.48 1.80
C ILE A 58 -15.17 -5.58 0.88
N GLU A 59 -15.81 -6.76 0.93
CA GLU A 59 -15.39 -7.95 0.19
C GLU A 59 -15.90 -7.96 -1.26
N ASP A 60 -16.98 -7.22 -1.54
CA ASP A 60 -17.56 -7.12 -2.87
C ASP A 60 -16.56 -6.53 -3.88
N LYS A 61 -16.65 -6.98 -5.14
CA LYS A 61 -15.88 -6.43 -6.24
C LYS A 61 -16.10 -4.92 -6.35
N ILE A 62 -15.00 -4.18 -6.53
CA ILE A 62 -15.06 -2.73 -6.63
C ILE A 62 -15.76 -2.29 -7.92
N THR A 63 -16.78 -1.44 -7.78
CA THR A 63 -17.49 -0.85 -8.91
C THR A 63 -17.02 0.59 -9.15
N PHE A 64 -17.03 1.03 -10.41
CA PHE A 64 -16.51 2.31 -10.85
C PHE A 64 -17.65 3.27 -11.27
N PRO A 65 -17.44 4.59 -11.20
CA PRO A 65 -18.37 5.57 -11.79
C PRO A 65 -18.53 5.33 -13.30
N GLU A 66 -19.70 5.67 -13.88
CA GLU A 66 -20.02 5.43 -15.30
C GLU A 66 -18.99 6.00 -16.29
N ASN A 67 -18.33 7.10 -15.93
CA ASN A 67 -17.35 7.78 -16.77
C ASN A 67 -15.89 7.42 -16.44
N LYS A 68 -15.65 6.41 -15.61
CA LYS A 68 -14.31 5.97 -15.19
C LYS A 68 -14.18 4.45 -15.23
N SER A 69 -13.02 3.99 -15.62
CA SER A 69 -12.66 2.57 -15.65
C SER A 69 -11.72 2.20 -14.48
N TRP A 70 -11.53 0.91 -14.28
CA TRP A 70 -10.52 0.42 -13.33
C TRP A 70 -9.10 0.81 -13.79
N GLN A 71 -8.86 0.89 -15.10
CA GLN A 71 -7.59 1.33 -15.69
C GLN A 71 -7.28 2.79 -15.31
N ASP A 72 -8.30 3.66 -15.30
CA ASP A 72 -8.13 5.06 -14.87
C ASP A 72 -7.70 5.14 -13.41
N TYR A 73 -8.24 4.26 -12.55
CA TYR A 73 -7.81 4.21 -11.15
C TYR A 73 -6.35 3.75 -11.03
N ILE A 74 -5.95 2.70 -11.77
CA ILE A 74 -4.56 2.20 -11.75
C ILE A 74 -3.60 3.29 -12.22
N ASN A 75 -3.93 4.02 -13.29
CA ASN A 75 -3.10 5.09 -13.85
C ASN A 75 -3.09 6.38 -13.00
N SER A 76 -4.03 6.54 -12.07
CA SER A 76 -4.08 7.73 -11.21
C SER A 76 -2.84 7.82 -10.31
N THR A 77 -2.10 8.92 -10.39
CA THR A 77 -0.89 9.13 -9.61
C THR A 77 -1.18 9.27 -8.12
N ARG A 78 -0.36 8.64 -7.28
CA ARG A 78 -0.39 8.76 -5.82
C ARG A 78 1.00 9.16 -5.32
N LEU A 79 1.04 10.08 -4.37
CA LEU A 79 2.27 10.63 -3.81
C LEU A 79 2.20 10.64 -2.28
N GLU A 80 3.22 10.11 -1.64
CA GLU A 80 3.46 10.20 -0.20
C GLU A 80 4.77 10.97 0.05
N ILE A 81 4.67 12.15 0.68
CA ILE A 81 5.82 12.97 1.05
C ILE A 81 6.22 12.65 2.49
N SER A 82 7.52 12.57 2.76
CA SER A 82 8.08 12.08 4.03
C SER A 82 7.56 10.67 4.34
N CYS A 83 7.69 9.79 3.35
CA CYS A 83 7.00 8.51 3.34
C CYS A 83 7.48 7.51 4.39
N GLY A 84 8.64 7.72 5.01
CA GLY A 84 9.18 6.73 5.95
C GLY A 84 9.30 5.35 5.32
N GLU A 85 8.57 4.38 5.88
CA GLU A 85 8.46 3.01 5.36
C GLU A 85 7.29 2.83 4.37
N ALA A 86 6.72 3.93 3.87
CA ALA A 86 5.60 4.06 2.94
C ALA A 86 4.25 3.49 3.44
N PRO A 87 3.80 3.80 4.68
CA PRO A 87 2.58 3.21 5.25
C PRO A 87 1.28 3.66 4.57
N TYR A 88 1.27 4.78 3.82
CA TYR A 88 0.13 5.20 3.00
C TYR A 88 0.08 4.46 1.66
N LEU A 89 1.24 4.10 1.11
CA LEU A 89 1.31 3.38 -0.17
C LEU A 89 1.10 1.88 0.02
N VAL A 90 1.69 1.28 1.06
CA VAL A 90 1.65 -0.16 1.32
C VAL A 90 1.48 -0.46 2.81
N SER A 91 0.64 -1.42 3.15
CA SER A 91 0.28 -1.73 4.53
C SER A 91 0.43 -3.22 4.87
N ARG A 92 1.63 -3.76 4.66
CA ARG A 92 1.94 -5.15 5.04
C ARG A 92 1.90 -5.35 6.56
N TYR A 93 2.20 -4.31 7.29
CA TYR A 93 2.16 -4.25 8.76
C TYR A 93 1.88 -2.81 9.22
N ASP A 94 1.39 -2.67 10.42
CA ASP A 94 1.28 -1.37 11.10
C ASP A 94 2.67 -0.86 11.48
N SER A 95 3.05 0.31 10.99
CA SER A 95 4.41 0.88 11.16
C SER A 95 4.74 1.25 12.61
N VAL A 96 3.74 1.44 13.46
CA VAL A 96 3.92 1.76 14.89
C VAL A 96 4.08 0.51 15.73
N THR A 97 3.17 -0.46 15.56
CA THR A 97 3.10 -1.68 16.38
C THR A 97 3.86 -2.85 15.79
N GLY A 98 4.09 -2.88 14.47
CA GLY A 98 4.65 -4.00 13.73
C GLY A 98 3.68 -5.16 13.50
N LYS A 99 2.40 -5.00 13.85
CA LYS A 99 1.38 -6.03 13.64
C LYS A 99 1.11 -6.22 12.15
N THR A 100 1.23 -7.46 11.68
CA THR A 100 0.96 -7.82 10.29
C THR A 100 -0.52 -7.62 9.92
N ILE A 101 -0.77 -7.09 8.73
CA ILE A 101 -2.10 -6.89 8.16
C ILE A 101 -2.30 -7.93 7.04
N LYS A 102 -3.40 -8.67 7.09
CA LYS A 102 -3.74 -9.66 6.05
C LYS A 102 -3.97 -8.97 4.71
N ILE A 103 -3.63 -9.62 3.60
CA ILE A 103 -3.74 -9.03 2.24
C ILE A 103 -5.11 -8.38 2.00
N ARG A 104 -6.19 -9.11 2.31
CA ARG A 104 -7.56 -8.60 2.12
C ARG A 104 -7.88 -7.33 2.93
N ASP A 105 -7.20 -7.13 4.08
CA ASP A 105 -7.45 -6.03 5.01
C ASP A 105 -6.47 -4.87 4.82
N ARG A 106 -5.57 -4.97 3.83
CA ARG A 106 -4.58 -3.94 3.53
C ARG A 106 -5.23 -2.66 2.99
N ILE A 107 -4.67 -1.53 3.38
CA ILE A 107 -5.28 -0.20 3.17
C ILE A 107 -4.41 0.76 2.36
N GLY A 108 -3.19 0.36 2.01
CA GLY A 108 -2.27 1.20 1.24
C GLY A 108 -2.81 1.49 -0.17
N LEU A 109 -2.45 2.64 -0.72
CA LEU A 109 -2.92 3.06 -2.05
C LEU A 109 -2.46 2.10 -3.16
N LEU A 110 -1.25 1.51 -3.05
CA LEU A 110 -0.82 0.45 -3.96
C LEU A 110 -1.56 -0.88 -3.67
N ASP A 111 -1.79 -1.22 -2.39
CA ASP A 111 -2.58 -2.40 -2.04
C ASP A 111 -3.96 -2.37 -2.72
N ARG A 112 -4.63 -1.20 -2.69
CA ARG A 112 -5.94 -1.00 -3.35
C ARG A 112 -5.87 -1.17 -4.87
N LYS A 113 -4.81 -0.65 -5.50
CA LYS A 113 -4.59 -0.84 -6.94
C LYS A 113 -4.36 -2.31 -7.29
N LEU A 114 -3.51 -3.01 -6.55
CA LEU A 114 -3.24 -4.43 -6.79
C LEU A 114 -4.47 -5.31 -6.54
N ARG A 115 -5.30 -4.96 -5.55
CA ARG A 115 -6.61 -5.58 -5.36
C ARG A 115 -7.49 -5.41 -6.60
N ILE A 116 -7.61 -4.20 -7.13
CA ILE A 116 -8.41 -3.93 -8.35
C ILE A 116 -7.86 -4.70 -9.54
N VAL A 117 -6.54 -4.73 -9.74
CA VAL A 117 -5.93 -5.57 -10.80
C VAL A 117 -6.33 -7.02 -10.64
N SER A 118 -6.24 -7.56 -9.41
CA SER A 118 -6.58 -8.95 -9.10
C SER A 118 -8.08 -9.27 -9.27
N GLU A 119 -8.97 -8.29 -9.07
CA GLU A 119 -10.42 -8.42 -9.27
C GLU A 119 -10.84 -8.41 -10.75
N ASN A 120 -9.99 -7.90 -11.66
CA ASN A 120 -10.35 -7.66 -13.06
C ASN A 120 -9.55 -8.48 -14.08
N ILE A 121 -8.44 -9.09 -13.67
CA ILE A 121 -7.53 -9.81 -14.57
C ILE A 121 -7.23 -11.20 -14.00
N ASP A 122 -7.42 -12.24 -14.82
CA ASP A 122 -7.09 -13.63 -14.49
C ASP A 122 -5.85 -14.14 -15.23
N ASP A 123 -5.52 -13.58 -16.40
CA ASP A 123 -4.30 -13.90 -17.12
C ASP A 123 -3.07 -13.39 -16.37
N GLU A 124 -2.08 -14.26 -16.18
CA GLU A 124 -0.89 -13.94 -15.38
C GLU A 124 -0.02 -12.85 -16.01
N SER A 125 0.18 -12.90 -17.32
CA SER A 125 1.03 -11.94 -18.03
C SER A 125 0.41 -10.54 -18.01
N GLU A 126 -0.90 -10.46 -18.24
CA GLU A 126 -1.65 -9.21 -18.20
C GLU A 126 -1.71 -8.67 -16.76
N TRP A 127 -1.91 -9.53 -15.76
CA TRP A 127 -1.89 -9.15 -14.34
C TRP A 127 -0.56 -8.51 -13.95
N VAL A 128 0.56 -9.11 -14.39
CA VAL A 128 1.91 -8.58 -14.14
C VAL A 128 2.08 -7.22 -14.81
N GLU A 129 1.68 -7.07 -16.06
CA GLU A 129 1.78 -5.79 -16.78
C GLU A 129 1.04 -4.67 -16.04
N TRP A 130 -0.22 -4.90 -15.63
CA TRP A 130 -1.01 -3.91 -14.91
C TRP A 130 -0.52 -3.67 -13.49
N SER A 131 0.00 -4.67 -12.82
CA SER A 131 0.62 -4.50 -11.51
C SER A 131 1.88 -3.64 -11.57
N ILE A 132 2.71 -3.79 -12.61
CA ILE A 132 3.85 -2.91 -12.86
C ILE A 132 3.38 -1.48 -13.16
N LYS A 133 2.31 -1.28 -13.93
CA LYS A 133 1.70 0.05 -14.13
C LYS A 133 1.22 0.67 -12.81
N ALA A 134 0.58 -0.12 -11.95
CA ALA A 134 0.18 0.31 -10.62
C ALA A 134 1.38 0.76 -9.77
N MET A 135 2.47 -0.01 -9.75
CA MET A 135 3.70 0.35 -9.04
C MET A 135 4.34 1.63 -9.60
N LYS A 136 4.38 1.81 -10.92
CA LYS A 136 4.90 3.02 -11.57
C LYS A 136 4.05 4.27 -11.36
N SER A 137 2.83 4.13 -10.86
CA SER A 137 1.91 5.24 -10.60
C SER A 137 1.92 5.72 -9.14
N VAL A 138 2.75 5.12 -8.27
CA VAL A 138 2.90 5.51 -6.87
C VAL A 138 4.30 6.05 -6.60
N TYR A 139 4.39 7.11 -5.83
CA TYR A 139 5.65 7.81 -5.53
C TYR A 139 5.76 8.03 -4.03
N GLY A 140 6.93 7.74 -3.47
CA GLY A 140 7.28 8.02 -2.08
C GLY A 140 8.59 8.80 -2.02
N TYR A 141 8.62 9.87 -1.25
CA TYR A 141 9.82 10.65 -0.99
C TYR A 141 10.12 10.69 0.49
N ASP A 142 11.37 10.41 0.84
CA ASP A 142 11.88 10.56 2.20
C ASP A 142 13.33 11.03 2.17
N TRP A 143 13.73 11.76 3.20
CA TRP A 143 15.11 12.24 3.35
C TRP A 143 16.05 11.15 3.89
N GLN A 144 15.51 10.20 4.66
CA GLN A 144 16.28 9.15 5.32
C GLN A 144 16.47 7.95 4.40
N GLY A 145 17.69 7.69 3.97
CA GLY A 145 18.00 6.61 3.02
C GLY A 145 17.64 5.20 3.51
N ASP A 146 17.70 4.94 4.82
CA ASP A 146 17.27 3.66 5.40
C ASP A 146 15.75 3.47 5.33
N ASN A 147 14.97 4.54 5.49
CA ASN A 147 13.53 4.52 5.30
C ASN A 147 13.18 4.24 3.84
N VAL A 148 13.83 4.94 2.90
CA VAL A 148 13.64 4.73 1.44
C VAL A 148 13.92 3.29 1.05
N LEU A 149 14.99 2.67 1.60
CA LEU A 149 15.28 1.27 1.33
C LEU A 149 14.15 0.35 1.82
N ILE A 150 13.69 0.54 3.06
CA ILE A 150 12.58 -0.25 3.62
C ILE A 150 11.29 -0.01 2.82
N ALA A 151 11.01 1.24 2.40
CA ALA A 151 9.86 1.55 1.56
C ALA A 151 9.91 0.76 0.24
N ARG A 152 11.05 0.72 -0.44
CA ARG A 152 11.26 -0.08 -1.67
C ARG A 152 11.05 -1.57 -1.43
N GLU A 153 11.62 -2.11 -0.34
CA GLU A 153 11.38 -3.50 0.05
C GLU A 153 9.89 -3.77 0.31
N ASN A 154 9.20 -2.87 1.00
CA ASN A 154 7.77 -3.00 1.26
C ASN A 154 6.93 -2.99 -0.03
N LEU A 155 7.25 -2.13 -1.00
CA LEU A 155 6.61 -2.11 -2.32
C LEU A 155 6.83 -3.43 -3.06
N LEU A 156 8.06 -3.91 -3.14
CA LEU A 156 8.42 -5.17 -3.80
C LEU A 156 7.72 -6.37 -3.14
N TYR A 157 7.79 -6.47 -1.83
CA TYR A 157 7.13 -7.58 -1.12
C TYR A 157 5.61 -7.49 -1.19
N THR A 158 5.03 -6.31 -1.31
CA THR A 158 3.59 -6.15 -1.56
C THR A 158 3.20 -6.76 -2.91
N PHE A 159 3.95 -6.46 -3.98
CA PHE A 159 3.74 -7.11 -5.28
C PHE A 159 3.84 -8.64 -5.18
N ILE A 160 4.89 -9.16 -4.54
CA ILE A 160 5.10 -10.61 -4.35
C ILE A 160 3.95 -11.24 -3.55
N ASP A 161 3.46 -10.57 -2.51
CA ASP A 161 2.36 -11.06 -1.69
C ASP A 161 1.06 -11.18 -2.51
N TYR A 162 0.70 -10.14 -3.30
CA TYR A 162 -0.48 -10.17 -4.16
C TYR A 162 -0.36 -11.19 -5.30
N TYR A 163 0.83 -11.33 -5.90
CA TYR A 163 1.07 -12.37 -6.90
C TYR A 163 0.85 -13.78 -6.33
N LYS A 164 1.40 -14.05 -5.14
CA LYS A 164 1.21 -15.35 -4.46
C LYS A 164 -0.24 -15.61 -4.09
N ASP A 165 -0.95 -14.59 -3.64
CA ASP A 165 -2.36 -14.69 -3.28
C ASP A 165 -3.23 -15.00 -4.51
N LYS A 166 -2.97 -14.35 -5.64
CA LYS A 166 -3.73 -14.53 -6.90
C LYS A 166 -3.43 -15.87 -7.57
N PHE A 167 -2.15 -16.27 -7.69
CA PHE A 167 -1.73 -17.41 -8.51
C PHE A 167 -1.28 -18.64 -7.72
N ILE A 168 -1.28 -18.57 -6.38
CA ILE A 168 -0.89 -19.68 -5.46
C ILE A 168 0.53 -20.20 -5.74
N LYS A 169 1.39 -19.39 -6.35
CA LYS A 169 2.81 -19.69 -6.65
C LYS A 169 3.68 -18.47 -6.41
N LYS A 170 5.00 -18.67 -6.34
CA LYS A 170 5.96 -17.57 -6.27
C LYS A 170 6.23 -17.01 -7.67
N PRO A 171 6.44 -15.69 -7.82
CA PRO A 171 6.93 -15.14 -9.07
C PRO A 171 8.33 -15.68 -9.39
N GLU A 172 8.65 -15.80 -10.68
CA GLU A 172 9.99 -16.15 -11.13
C GLU A 172 10.97 -15.00 -10.84
N LEU A 173 12.27 -15.32 -10.63
CA LEU A 173 13.30 -14.33 -10.28
C LEU A 173 13.42 -13.23 -11.34
N GLU A 174 13.37 -13.59 -12.62
CA GLU A 174 13.44 -12.64 -13.73
C GLU A 174 12.33 -11.58 -13.71
N LEU A 175 11.17 -11.93 -13.12
CA LEU A 175 10.07 -11.00 -12.96
C LEU A 175 10.30 -10.00 -11.81
N VAL A 176 11.03 -10.42 -10.80
CA VAL A 176 11.33 -9.60 -9.61
C VAL A 176 12.49 -8.63 -9.87
N GLU A 177 13.34 -8.91 -10.87
CA GLU A 177 14.49 -8.09 -11.24
C GLU A 177 14.18 -6.98 -12.26
N LYS A 178 13.00 -7.01 -12.89
CA LYS A 178 12.49 -5.97 -13.83
C LYS A 178 11.85 -4.80 -13.11
#